data_7575a45586a61078b9627a88b0ed662e
#
_entry.id   7575a45586a61078b9627a88b0ed662e
#
_cell.length_a   1.000
_cell.length_b   1.000
_cell.length_c   1.000
_cell.angle_alpha   90.00
_cell.angle_beta   90.00
_cell.angle_gamma   90.00
#
_symmetry.space_group_name_H-M   'P 1'
#
loop_
_entity.id
_entity.type
_entity.pdbx_description
1 polymer ?
#
loop_
_entity_poly.entity_id
_entity_poly.type
_entity_poly.pdbx_seq_one_letter_code
_entity_poly.pdbx_strand_id
1 'polypeptide(L)'
;MIRLPTYLLRSLLLILLPAIVSWPLGRLVAPWVGWAVFSAGLALQLGFQLRNFARLDRWSRAPTAHPGLEALGAWDGVFARIYRHEKDLRGKIERRVAQIDMLIAAGQALTDGVVLLDRHDAIEFCNTTAETQLGLAVATDRGQPIVNLVRQPEFVAYLKTGDLSRPLILRSDRAEDRVLSIHVIPFANQQRLLQIKDVTQTDRLDRMRRDFVANVSHELRTPL
;
A
#
# COMPACT_ATOMS: atom_id res chain seq x y z
N MET A 1 41.41 -16.62 -2.96
CA MET A 1 41.96 -15.35 -3.42
C MET A 1 40.98 -14.24 -3.10
N ILE A 2 41.22 -13.49 -2.01
CA ILE A 2 40.37 -12.35 -1.62
C ILE A 2 40.69 -11.22 -2.60
N ARG A 3 39.78 -10.99 -3.57
CA ARG A 3 39.85 -9.80 -4.44
C ARG A 3 39.59 -8.59 -3.54
N LEU A 4 40.64 -7.89 -3.14
CA LEU A 4 40.52 -6.59 -2.48
C LEU A 4 39.66 -5.69 -3.37
N PRO A 5 38.55 -5.16 -2.86
CA PRO A 5 37.68 -4.33 -3.66
C PRO A 5 38.44 -3.09 -4.12
N THR A 6 38.25 -2.71 -5.37
CA THR A 6 38.99 -1.64 -6.06
C THR A 6 39.02 -0.30 -5.33
N TYR A 7 38.04 -0.04 -4.47
CA TYR A 7 37.99 1.16 -3.63
C TYR A 7 38.98 1.14 -2.47
N LEU A 8 39.27 -0.04 -1.87
CA LEU A 8 40.30 -0.16 -0.85
C LEU A 8 41.69 0.05 -1.45
N LEU A 9 41.94 -0.50 -2.64
CA LEU A 9 43.19 -0.30 -3.35
C LEU A 9 43.42 1.18 -3.70
N ARG A 10 42.38 1.88 -4.15
CA ARG A 10 42.43 3.32 -4.44
C ARG A 10 42.64 4.17 -3.21
N SER A 11 41.99 3.86 -2.08
CA SER A 11 42.20 4.60 -0.83
C SER A 11 43.59 4.38 -0.24
N LEU A 12 44.14 3.17 -0.36
CA LEU A 12 45.49 2.83 0.07
C LEU A 12 46.55 3.56 -0.79
N LEU A 13 46.32 3.63 -2.10
CA LEU A 13 47.17 4.36 -3.05
C LEU A 13 47.17 5.87 -2.75
N LEU A 14 46.01 6.46 -2.39
CA LEU A 14 45.89 7.86 -1.99
C LEU A 14 46.63 8.17 -0.68
N ILE A 15 46.73 7.21 0.26
CA ILE A 15 47.48 7.38 1.49
C ILE A 15 48.98 7.27 1.25
N LEU A 16 49.43 6.38 0.36
CA LEU A 16 50.83 6.18 0.03
C LEU A 16 51.42 7.33 -0.81
N LEU A 17 50.58 8.04 -1.60
CA LEU A 17 51.06 9.10 -2.49
C LEU A 17 51.75 10.24 -1.79
N PRO A 18 51.30 10.83 -0.65
CA PRO A 18 52.03 11.81 0.13
C PRO A 18 53.34 11.25 0.70
N ALA A 19 53.39 9.97 1.11
CA ALA A 19 54.60 9.33 1.62
C ALA A 19 55.66 9.17 0.53
N ILE A 20 55.26 8.76 -0.67
CA ILE A 20 56.16 8.59 -1.82
C ILE A 20 56.79 9.92 -2.26
N VAL A 21 55.98 11.01 -2.20
CA VAL A 21 56.46 12.36 -2.62
C VAL A 21 57.29 13.00 -1.54
N SER A 22 56.95 12.84 -0.27
CA SER A 22 57.63 13.47 0.86
C SER A 22 59.04 12.91 1.14
N TRP A 23 59.27 11.61 0.87
CA TRP A 23 60.58 10.98 1.17
C TRP A 23 61.73 11.56 0.33
N PRO A 24 61.65 11.61 -1.03
CA PRO A 24 62.77 12.19 -1.82
C PRO A 24 62.94 13.70 -1.53
N LEU A 25 61.82 14.44 -1.31
CA LEU A 25 61.92 15.87 -0.98
C LEU A 25 62.66 16.11 0.34
N GLY A 26 62.39 15.31 1.35
CA GLY A 26 63.07 15.39 2.66
C GLY A 26 64.56 15.08 2.56
N ARG A 27 65.01 14.25 1.61
CA ARG A 27 66.43 13.96 1.41
C ARG A 27 67.15 14.97 0.50
N LEU A 28 66.44 15.58 -0.46
CA LEU A 28 67.02 16.50 -1.46
C LEU A 28 67.08 17.95 -0.92
N VAL A 29 66.14 18.39 -0.10
CA VAL A 29 66.02 19.79 0.34
C VAL A 29 66.37 19.90 1.83
N ALA A 30 65.51 19.34 2.70
CA ALA A 30 65.73 19.30 4.13
C ALA A 30 64.70 18.37 4.79
N PRO A 31 65.03 17.66 5.91
CA PRO A 31 64.12 16.71 6.56
C PRO A 31 62.78 17.32 6.99
N TRP A 32 62.76 18.58 7.45
CA TRP A 32 61.55 19.27 7.88
C TRP A 32 60.58 19.55 6.71
N VAL A 33 61.09 19.75 5.50
CA VAL A 33 60.27 19.94 4.28
C VAL A 33 59.52 18.66 3.93
N GLY A 34 60.19 17.50 4.04
CA GLY A 34 59.54 16.20 3.86
C GLY A 34 58.36 15.99 4.82
N TRP A 35 58.57 16.26 6.10
CA TRP A 35 57.49 16.18 7.09
C TRP A 35 56.35 17.16 6.88
N ALA A 36 56.67 18.40 6.46
CA ALA A 36 55.64 19.40 6.12
C ALA A 36 54.76 18.97 4.94
N VAL A 37 55.36 18.46 3.86
CA VAL A 37 54.63 17.95 2.67
C VAL A 37 53.78 16.73 3.02
N PHE A 38 54.29 15.81 3.83
CA PHE A 38 53.56 14.65 4.29
C PHE A 38 52.34 15.05 5.12
N SER A 39 52.54 15.92 6.12
CA SER A 39 51.47 16.41 7.00
C SER A 39 50.40 17.18 6.22
N ALA A 40 50.78 18.02 5.26
CA ALA A 40 49.86 18.75 4.38
C ALA A 40 49.05 17.78 3.50
N GLY A 41 49.68 16.77 2.90
CA GLY A 41 49.01 15.74 2.13
C GLY A 41 47.99 14.95 2.94
N LEU A 42 48.37 14.58 4.18
CA LEU A 42 47.50 13.85 5.10
C LEU A 42 46.27 14.70 5.53
N ALA A 43 46.52 15.98 5.85
CA ALA A 43 45.47 16.93 6.20
C ALA A 43 44.45 17.15 5.04
N LEU A 44 44.95 17.29 3.82
CA LEU A 44 44.12 17.44 2.62
C LEU A 44 43.26 16.20 2.36
N GLN A 45 43.85 15.02 2.56
CA GLN A 45 43.13 13.75 2.44
C GLN A 45 42.07 13.59 3.51
N LEU A 46 42.38 13.94 4.76
CA LEU A 46 41.42 13.89 5.88
C LEU A 46 40.25 14.86 5.58
N GLY A 47 40.54 16.07 5.14
CA GLY A 47 39.53 17.04 4.73
C GLY A 47 38.61 16.52 3.63
N PHE A 48 39.18 15.83 2.63
CA PHE A 48 38.42 15.19 1.56
C PHE A 48 37.49 14.09 2.09
N GLN A 49 37.97 13.25 3.00
CA GLN A 49 37.16 12.17 3.63
C GLN A 49 36.04 12.76 4.48
N LEU A 50 36.33 13.76 5.31
CA LEU A 50 35.33 14.44 6.14
C LEU A 50 34.24 15.12 5.31
N ARG A 51 34.64 15.72 4.18
CA ARG A 51 33.69 16.34 3.24
C ARG A 51 32.74 15.30 2.62
N ASN A 52 33.25 14.14 2.23
CA ASN A 52 32.43 13.05 1.68
C ASN A 52 31.50 12.46 2.75
N PHE A 53 32.01 12.30 3.97
CA PHE A 53 31.19 11.86 5.09
C PHE A 53 30.07 12.86 5.43
N ALA A 54 30.37 14.14 5.46
CA ALA A 54 29.38 15.20 5.69
C ALA A 54 28.32 15.28 4.57
N ARG A 55 28.68 14.91 3.33
CA ARG A 55 27.71 14.76 2.21
C ARG A 55 26.79 13.58 2.43
N LEU A 56 27.33 12.44 2.88
CA LEU A 56 26.54 11.25 3.19
C LEU A 56 25.57 11.52 4.35
N ASP A 57 26.05 12.18 5.42
CA ASP A 57 25.21 12.54 6.57
C ASP A 57 24.04 13.45 6.16
N ARG A 58 24.33 14.50 5.37
CA ARG A 58 23.28 15.39 4.85
C ARG A 58 22.25 14.65 3.98
N TRP A 59 22.73 13.78 3.11
CA TRP A 59 21.85 13.00 2.26
C TRP A 59 20.99 12.02 3.09
N SER A 60 21.56 11.37 4.10
CA SER A 60 20.82 10.43 4.95
C SER A 60 19.67 11.08 5.71
N ARG A 61 19.79 12.37 6.04
CA ARG A 61 18.73 13.14 6.73
C ARG A 61 17.60 13.57 5.81
N ALA A 62 17.86 13.77 4.52
CA ALA A 62 16.86 14.20 3.54
C ALA A 62 17.14 13.63 2.14
N PRO A 63 16.97 12.33 1.93
CA PRO A 63 17.32 11.67 0.67
C PRO A 63 16.48 12.14 -0.53
N THR A 64 15.29 12.70 -0.29
CA THR A 64 14.40 13.22 -1.33
C THR A 64 14.81 14.58 -1.87
N ALA A 65 15.48 15.39 -1.06
CA ALA A 65 15.85 16.76 -1.41
C ALA A 65 17.11 16.86 -2.28
N HIS A 66 17.91 15.79 -2.36
CA HIS A 66 19.19 15.78 -3.07
C HIS A 66 19.27 14.59 -4.04
N PRO A 67 18.69 14.71 -5.24
CA PRO A 67 18.83 13.69 -6.27
C PRO A 67 20.27 13.70 -6.79
N GLY A 68 21.01 12.64 -6.51
CA GLY A 68 22.34 12.44 -7.04
C GLY A 68 23.46 12.71 -6.03
N LEU A 69 23.94 11.63 -5.43
CA LEU A 69 25.21 11.62 -4.69
C LEU A 69 26.35 11.52 -5.70
N GLU A 70 26.82 12.67 -6.19
CA GLU A 70 28.08 12.69 -6.94
C GLU A 70 29.24 12.68 -5.94
N ALA A 71 30.01 11.63 -5.98
CA ALA A 71 31.23 11.50 -5.21
C ALA A 71 32.43 11.31 -6.16
N LEU A 72 33.56 11.83 -5.75
CA LEU A 72 34.83 11.64 -6.43
C LEU A 72 35.64 10.55 -5.72
N GLY A 73 36.25 9.66 -6.52
CA GLY A 73 37.23 8.69 -6.01
C GLY A 73 36.62 7.42 -5.42
N ALA A 74 37.12 6.98 -4.25
CA ALA A 74 36.74 5.71 -3.64
C ALA A 74 35.29 5.62 -3.17
N TRP A 75 34.63 6.75 -2.93
CA TRP A 75 33.26 6.87 -2.45
C TRP A 75 32.21 6.72 -3.56
N ASP A 76 32.59 6.92 -4.82
CA ASP A 76 31.67 6.88 -5.96
C ASP A 76 30.95 5.52 -6.04
N GLY A 77 31.69 4.43 -5.91
CA GLY A 77 31.12 3.08 -5.95
C GLY A 77 30.18 2.75 -4.77
N VAL A 78 30.38 3.39 -3.60
CA VAL A 78 29.52 3.21 -2.42
C VAL A 78 28.22 3.98 -2.63
N PHE A 79 28.34 5.24 -3.01
CA PHE A 79 27.17 6.11 -3.26
C PHE A 79 26.30 5.60 -4.42
N ALA A 80 26.93 5.13 -5.49
CA ALA A 80 26.19 4.54 -6.62
C ALA A 80 25.42 3.27 -6.21
N ARG A 81 25.92 2.48 -5.26
CA ARG A 81 25.18 1.31 -4.73
C ARG A 81 24.02 1.72 -3.85
N ILE A 82 24.24 2.66 -2.94
CA ILE A 82 23.18 3.17 -2.05
C ILE A 82 22.06 3.79 -2.87
N TYR A 83 22.39 4.63 -3.84
CA TYR A 83 21.41 5.26 -4.74
C TYR A 83 20.61 4.25 -5.55
N ARG A 84 21.27 3.23 -6.13
CA ARG A 84 20.59 2.17 -6.87
C ARG A 84 19.64 1.39 -5.96
N HIS A 85 20.09 1.06 -4.75
CA HIS A 85 19.26 0.32 -3.79
C HIS A 85 18.02 1.13 -3.36
N GLU A 86 18.20 2.42 -3.08
CA GLU A 86 17.08 3.31 -2.74
C GLU A 86 16.09 3.44 -3.90
N LYS A 87 16.58 3.67 -5.12
CA LYS A 87 15.75 3.75 -6.33
C LYS A 87 14.96 2.46 -6.56
N ASP A 88 15.58 1.31 -6.34
CA ASP A 88 14.93 0.00 -6.49
C ASP A 88 13.84 -0.21 -5.43
N LEU A 89 14.10 0.17 -4.18
CA LEU A 89 13.11 0.12 -3.10
C LEU A 89 11.93 1.05 -3.38
N ARG A 90 12.17 2.29 -3.80
CA ARG A 90 11.10 3.23 -4.18
C ARG A 90 10.25 2.68 -5.32
N GLY A 91 10.88 2.15 -6.36
CA GLY A 91 10.15 1.55 -7.47
C GLY A 91 9.32 0.32 -7.05
N LYS A 92 9.78 -0.45 -6.06
CA LYS A 92 8.98 -1.54 -5.48
C LYS A 92 7.77 -1.03 -4.69
N ILE A 93 7.95 0.02 -3.89
CA ILE A 93 6.87 0.64 -3.12
C ILE A 93 5.83 1.23 -4.07
N GLU A 94 6.24 2.02 -5.05
CA GLU A 94 5.34 2.62 -6.06
C GLU A 94 4.51 1.56 -6.79
N ARG A 95 5.15 0.46 -7.23
CA ARG A 95 4.43 -0.65 -7.87
C ARG A 95 3.41 -1.30 -6.92
N ARG A 96 3.74 -1.47 -5.64
CA ARG A 96 2.81 -2.02 -4.64
C ARG A 96 1.64 -1.09 -4.39
N VAL A 97 1.88 0.20 -4.26
CA VAL A 97 0.83 1.22 -4.12
C VAL A 97 -0.09 1.19 -5.34
N ALA A 98 0.47 1.24 -6.56
CA ALA A 98 -0.31 1.17 -7.78
C ALA A 98 -1.16 -0.12 -7.90
N GLN A 99 -0.65 -1.26 -7.42
CA GLN A 99 -1.41 -2.51 -7.38
C GLN A 99 -2.59 -2.43 -6.39
N ILE A 100 -2.38 -1.85 -5.22
CA ILE A 100 -3.44 -1.64 -4.22
C ILE A 100 -4.50 -0.70 -4.77
N ASP A 101 -4.10 0.42 -5.36
CA ASP A 101 -5.02 1.40 -5.96
C ASP A 101 -5.85 0.78 -7.08
N MET A 102 -5.24 -0.08 -7.90
CA MET A 102 -5.96 -0.83 -8.94
C MET A 102 -7.01 -1.78 -8.34
N LEU A 103 -6.68 -2.50 -7.25
CA LEU A 103 -7.64 -3.39 -6.59
C LEU A 103 -8.80 -2.62 -5.95
N ILE A 104 -8.51 -1.48 -5.32
CA ILE A 104 -9.54 -0.60 -4.77
C ILE A 104 -10.44 -0.08 -5.90
N ALA A 105 -9.87 0.40 -7.00
CA ALA A 105 -10.62 0.88 -8.15
C ALA A 105 -11.50 -0.23 -8.77
N ALA A 106 -10.99 -1.46 -8.86
CA ALA A 106 -11.76 -2.60 -9.32
C ALA A 106 -12.94 -2.89 -8.37
N GLY A 107 -12.71 -2.85 -7.05
CA GLY A 107 -13.78 -2.99 -6.05
C GLY A 107 -14.85 -1.91 -6.16
N GLN A 108 -14.45 -0.65 -6.45
CA GLN A 108 -15.37 0.46 -6.66
C GLN A 108 -16.20 0.33 -7.95
N ALA A 109 -15.67 -0.33 -8.98
CA ALA A 109 -16.33 -0.52 -10.26
C ALA A 109 -17.36 -1.67 -10.27
N LEU A 110 -17.46 -2.45 -9.18
CA LEU A 110 -18.45 -3.52 -9.08
C LEU A 110 -19.87 -2.98 -9.07
N THR A 111 -20.74 -3.65 -9.79
CA THR A 111 -22.19 -3.36 -9.83
C THR A 111 -22.91 -3.82 -8.57
N ASP A 112 -22.36 -4.83 -7.90
CA ASP A 112 -22.84 -5.29 -6.61
C ASP A 112 -22.20 -4.45 -5.49
N GLY A 113 -22.97 -4.20 -4.44
CA GLY A 113 -22.44 -3.59 -3.22
C GLY A 113 -21.49 -4.54 -2.50
N VAL A 114 -20.34 -4.02 -2.09
CA VAL A 114 -19.35 -4.79 -1.31
C VAL A 114 -18.98 -4.02 -0.06
N VAL A 115 -19.10 -4.68 1.11
CA VAL A 115 -18.65 -4.15 2.39
C VAL A 115 -17.72 -5.18 3.03
N LEU A 116 -16.54 -4.75 3.44
CA LEU A 116 -15.62 -5.55 4.24
C LEU A 116 -15.74 -5.14 5.71
N LEU A 117 -16.00 -6.11 6.56
CA LEU A 117 -16.10 -5.93 8.02
C LEU A 117 -14.92 -6.58 8.72
N ASP A 118 -14.47 -5.95 9.79
CA ASP A 118 -13.48 -6.54 10.70
C ASP A 118 -14.12 -7.62 11.61
N ARG A 119 -13.31 -8.19 12.50
CA ARG A 119 -13.75 -9.20 13.49
C ARG A 119 -14.82 -8.69 14.48
N HIS A 120 -15.04 -7.40 14.58
CA HIS A 120 -16.03 -6.75 15.46
C HIS A 120 -17.24 -6.24 14.66
N ASP A 121 -17.38 -6.65 13.40
CA ASP A 121 -18.39 -6.17 12.45
C ASP A 121 -18.32 -4.66 12.17
N ALA A 122 -17.14 -4.04 12.37
CA ALA A 122 -16.91 -2.65 12.00
C ALA A 122 -16.48 -2.54 10.52
N ILE A 123 -16.92 -1.48 9.85
CA ILE A 123 -16.68 -1.26 8.41
C ILE A 123 -15.22 -0.91 8.18
N GLU A 124 -14.47 -1.76 7.47
CA GLU A 124 -13.13 -1.47 6.98
C GLU A 124 -13.13 -0.86 5.57
N PHE A 125 -13.96 -1.40 4.70
CA PHE A 125 -14.10 -0.95 3.31
C PHE A 125 -15.54 -1.05 2.86
N CYS A 126 -15.95 -0.15 1.99
CA CYS A 126 -17.24 -0.15 1.32
C CYS A 126 -17.07 0.45 -0.07
N ASN A 127 -17.70 -0.13 -1.08
CA ASN A 127 -17.72 0.47 -2.41
C ASN A 127 -18.92 1.43 -2.57
N THR A 128 -18.85 2.28 -3.57
CA THR A 128 -19.87 3.30 -3.87
C THR A 128 -21.27 2.71 -4.06
N THR A 129 -21.35 1.51 -4.63
CA THR A 129 -22.62 0.78 -4.82
C THR A 129 -23.23 0.43 -3.47
N ALA A 130 -22.46 -0.10 -2.52
CA ALA A 130 -22.96 -0.42 -1.19
C ALA A 130 -23.33 0.84 -0.39
N GLU A 131 -22.57 1.95 -0.53
CA GLU A 131 -22.95 3.24 0.05
C GLU A 131 -24.36 3.65 -0.40
N THR A 132 -24.63 3.57 -1.70
CA THR A 132 -25.92 3.93 -2.28
C THR A 132 -27.03 2.98 -1.86
N GLN A 133 -26.75 1.67 -1.82
CA GLN A 133 -27.75 0.63 -1.51
C GLN A 133 -28.14 0.60 -0.03
N LEU A 134 -27.17 0.78 0.87
CA LEU A 134 -27.39 0.74 2.32
C LEU A 134 -27.55 2.12 2.96
N GLY A 135 -27.30 3.19 2.20
CA GLY A 135 -27.32 4.57 2.73
C GLY A 135 -26.18 4.84 3.70
N LEU A 136 -24.99 4.30 3.39
CA LEU A 136 -23.77 4.49 4.16
C LEU A 136 -22.97 5.67 3.62
N ALA A 137 -22.12 6.25 4.47
CA ALA A 137 -21.15 7.27 4.09
C ALA A 137 -19.77 6.86 4.61
N VAL A 138 -18.94 6.23 3.78
CA VAL A 138 -17.63 5.66 4.18
C VAL A 138 -16.76 6.67 4.91
N ALA A 139 -16.82 7.95 4.52
CA ALA A 139 -16.02 9.01 5.15
C ALA A 139 -16.28 9.17 6.67
N THR A 140 -17.50 8.88 7.12
CA THR A 140 -17.93 9.04 8.53
C THR A 140 -18.17 7.71 9.23
N ASP A 141 -18.52 6.68 8.47
CA ASP A 141 -19.01 5.41 9.00
C ASP A 141 -17.92 4.34 9.12
N ARG A 142 -16.74 4.61 8.55
CA ARG A 142 -15.59 3.71 8.65
C ARG A 142 -15.19 3.50 10.11
N GLY A 143 -14.99 2.25 10.51
CA GLY A 143 -14.67 1.85 11.87
C GLY A 143 -15.89 1.74 12.80
N GLN A 144 -17.09 2.06 12.31
CA GLN A 144 -18.32 1.86 13.10
C GLN A 144 -18.89 0.46 12.83
N PRO A 145 -19.48 -0.20 13.86
CA PRO A 145 -20.20 -1.45 13.65
C PRO A 145 -21.38 -1.26 12.69
N ILE A 146 -21.47 -2.10 11.67
CA ILE A 146 -22.49 -1.97 10.61
C ILE A 146 -23.92 -2.06 11.17
N VAL A 147 -24.13 -2.78 12.27
CA VAL A 147 -25.44 -2.93 12.93
C VAL A 147 -25.98 -1.62 13.51
N ASN A 148 -25.11 -0.62 13.73
CA ASN A 148 -25.54 0.72 14.20
C ASN A 148 -26.11 1.56 13.05
N LEU A 149 -25.75 1.22 11.82
CA LEU A 149 -26.10 1.95 10.60
C LEU A 149 -27.26 1.26 9.87
N VAL A 150 -27.18 -0.05 9.71
CA VAL A 150 -28.24 -0.90 9.17
C VAL A 150 -28.98 -1.56 10.34
N ARG A 151 -30.04 -0.87 10.81
CA ARG A 151 -30.73 -1.21 12.05
C ARG A 151 -31.89 -2.18 11.89
N GLN A 152 -32.11 -2.70 10.68
CA GLN A 152 -33.21 -3.62 10.40
C GLN A 152 -33.04 -4.90 11.22
N PRO A 153 -34.08 -5.33 12.00
CA PRO A 153 -33.98 -6.46 12.92
C PRO A 153 -33.56 -7.77 12.23
N GLU A 154 -34.01 -7.97 10.99
CA GLU A 154 -33.68 -9.14 10.18
C GLU A 154 -32.20 -9.19 9.87
N PHE A 155 -31.59 -8.05 9.55
CA PHE A 155 -30.15 -7.93 9.25
C PHE A 155 -29.32 -8.19 10.52
N VAL A 156 -29.71 -7.60 11.63
CA VAL A 156 -29.03 -7.79 12.92
C VAL A 156 -29.11 -9.25 13.38
N ALA A 157 -30.28 -9.88 13.22
CA ALA A 157 -30.47 -11.28 13.55
C ALA A 157 -29.62 -12.19 12.63
N TYR A 158 -29.56 -11.89 11.33
CA TYR A 158 -28.78 -12.63 10.35
C TYR A 158 -27.29 -12.65 10.69
N LEU A 159 -26.71 -11.48 11.06
CA LEU A 159 -25.32 -11.38 11.47
C LEU A 159 -25.01 -12.14 12.77
N LYS A 160 -25.98 -12.21 13.70
CA LYS A 160 -25.82 -12.86 15.02
C LYS A 160 -26.02 -14.36 14.97
N THR A 161 -26.96 -14.86 14.17
CA THR A 161 -27.31 -16.30 14.11
C THR A 161 -26.21 -17.16 13.53
N GLY A 162 -25.29 -16.58 12.73
CA GLY A 162 -24.18 -17.32 12.16
C GLY A 162 -24.56 -18.31 11.04
N ASP A 163 -25.84 -18.50 10.73
CA ASP A 163 -26.27 -19.26 9.57
C ASP A 163 -26.22 -18.37 8.33
N LEU A 164 -25.04 -18.34 7.74
CA LEU A 164 -24.72 -17.55 6.55
C LEU A 164 -24.88 -18.37 5.23
N SER A 165 -25.48 -19.55 5.32
CA SER A 165 -25.66 -20.46 4.16
C SER A 165 -26.59 -19.91 3.10
N ARG A 166 -27.52 -19.05 3.48
CA ARG A 166 -28.51 -18.44 2.58
C ARG A 166 -28.42 -16.92 2.64
N PRO A 167 -28.58 -16.22 1.50
CA PRO A 167 -28.62 -14.77 1.49
C PRO A 167 -29.87 -14.26 2.22
N LEU A 168 -29.73 -13.16 2.95
CA LEU A 168 -30.84 -12.41 3.50
C LEU A 168 -31.48 -11.55 2.42
N ILE A 169 -32.80 -11.65 2.28
CA ILE A 169 -33.57 -10.73 1.45
C ILE A 169 -34.09 -9.58 2.32
N LEU A 170 -33.60 -8.39 2.05
CA LEU A 170 -33.89 -7.18 2.80
C LEU A 170 -34.67 -6.20 1.92
N ARG A 171 -35.78 -5.67 2.43
CA ARG A 171 -36.52 -4.60 1.77
C ARG A 171 -36.08 -3.26 2.33
N SER A 172 -35.65 -2.36 1.47
CA SER A 172 -35.18 -1.05 1.91
C SER A 172 -36.35 -0.12 2.22
N ASP A 173 -36.49 0.29 3.47
CA ASP A 173 -37.47 1.31 3.87
C ASP A 173 -37.08 2.73 3.43
N ARG A 174 -35.83 2.93 2.99
CA ARG A 174 -35.28 4.25 2.67
C ARG A 174 -35.27 4.62 1.20
N ALA A 175 -35.35 3.65 0.28
CA ALA A 175 -35.28 3.88 -1.14
C ALA A 175 -36.32 3.05 -1.88
N GLU A 176 -37.30 3.71 -2.46
CA GLU A 176 -38.22 3.25 -3.50
C GLU A 176 -38.37 1.72 -3.67
N ASP A 177 -38.95 1.04 -2.66
CA ASP A 177 -39.32 -0.39 -2.74
C ASP A 177 -38.18 -1.31 -3.30
N ARG A 178 -36.92 -1.00 -2.96
CA ARG A 178 -35.77 -1.81 -3.39
C ARG A 178 -35.70 -3.10 -2.56
N VAL A 179 -35.42 -4.17 -3.24
CA VAL A 179 -35.20 -5.49 -2.64
C VAL A 179 -33.72 -5.84 -2.80
N LEU A 180 -33.04 -5.96 -1.66
CA LEU A 180 -31.60 -6.27 -1.61
C LEU A 180 -31.41 -7.72 -1.14
N SER A 181 -30.55 -8.44 -1.82
CA SER A 181 -30.04 -9.75 -1.39
C SER A 181 -28.68 -9.55 -0.77
N ILE A 182 -28.56 -9.81 0.52
CA ILE A 182 -27.29 -9.66 1.27
C ILE A 182 -26.75 -11.03 1.59
N HIS A 183 -25.54 -11.31 1.12
CA HIS A 183 -24.81 -12.54 1.41
C HIS A 183 -23.56 -12.20 2.20
N VAL A 184 -23.39 -12.83 3.36
CA VAL A 184 -22.21 -12.68 4.21
C VAL A 184 -21.28 -13.85 3.99
N ILE A 185 -20.06 -13.56 3.55
CA ILE A 185 -19.04 -14.55 3.21
C ILE A 185 -17.89 -14.41 4.22
N PRO A 186 -17.53 -15.48 4.94
CA PRO A 186 -16.32 -15.46 5.78
C PRO A 186 -15.08 -15.14 4.94
N PHE A 187 -14.26 -14.24 5.43
CA PHE A 187 -13.06 -13.77 4.75
C PHE A 187 -11.83 -13.96 5.65
N ALA A 188 -10.63 -13.67 5.15
CA ALA A 188 -9.38 -13.88 5.87
C ALA A 188 -9.38 -13.21 7.27
N ASN A 189 -8.66 -13.80 8.25
CA ASN A 189 -8.46 -13.23 9.59
C ASN A 189 -9.74 -12.90 10.39
N GLN A 190 -10.76 -13.75 10.28
CA GLN A 190 -12.07 -13.55 10.94
C GLN A 190 -12.83 -12.31 10.44
N GLN A 191 -12.46 -11.77 9.30
CA GLN A 191 -13.21 -10.74 8.61
C GLN A 191 -14.44 -11.33 7.93
N ARG A 192 -15.41 -10.47 7.59
CA ARG A 192 -16.62 -10.83 6.85
C ARG A 192 -16.77 -9.94 5.64
N LEU A 193 -17.05 -10.53 4.49
CA LEU A 193 -17.36 -9.79 3.26
C LEU A 193 -18.88 -9.86 3.06
N LEU A 194 -19.52 -8.70 2.98
CA LEU A 194 -20.93 -8.58 2.61
C LEU A 194 -21.00 -8.29 1.11
N GLN A 195 -21.67 -9.16 0.39
CA GLN A 195 -22.07 -8.91 -1.00
C GLN A 195 -23.56 -8.50 -1.00
N ILE A 196 -23.85 -7.37 -1.57
CA ILE A 196 -25.19 -6.79 -1.63
C ILE A 196 -25.59 -6.68 -3.09
N LYS A 197 -26.66 -7.35 -3.45
CA LYS A 197 -27.18 -7.38 -4.82
C LYS A 197 -28.58 -6.80 -4.85
N ASP A 198 -28.81 -5.86 -5.76
CA ASP A 198 -30.17 -5.38 -6.05
C ASP A 198 -30.93 -6.44 -6.86
N VAL A 199 -31.93 -7.04 -6.24
CA VAL A 199 -32.79 -8.07 -6.85
C VAL A 199 -34.21 -7.58 -7.10
N THR A 200 -34.43 -6.27 -7.08
CA THR A 200 -35.76 -5.65 -7.23
C THR A 200 -36.50 -6.10 -8.48
N GLN A 201 -35.80 -6.12 -9.61
CA GLN A 201 -36.39 -6.56 -10.87
C GLN A 201 -36.79 -8.05 -10.88
N THR A 202 -35.88 -8.88 -10.35
CA THR A 202 -36.11 -10.32 -10.21
C THR A 202 -37.29 -10.61 -9.29
N ASP A 203 -37.36 -9.95 -8.13
CA ASP A 203 -38.47 -10.10 -7.17
C ASP A 203 -39.81 -9.64 -7.78
N ARG A 204 -39.81 -8.55 -8.54
CA ARG A 204 -41.02 -8.08 -9.28
C ARG A 204 -41.50 -9.11 -10.29
N LEU A 205 -40.58 -9.65 -11.10
CA LEU A 205 -40.94 -10.68 -12.10
C LEU A 205 -41.48 -11.95 -11.45
N ASP A 206 -40.84 -12.39 -10.34
CA ASP A 206 -41.29 -13.57 -9.60
C ASP A 206 -42.67 -13.37 -8.94
N ARG A 207 -42.97 -12.15 -8.48
CA ARG A 207 -44.34 -11.82 -8.00
C ARG A 207 -45.33 -11.84 -9.10
N MET A 208 -45.08 -11.16 -10.22
CA MET A 208 -46.00 -11.15 -11.37
C MET A 208 -46.28 -12.58 -11.87
N ARG A 209 -45.26 -13.43 -11.93
CA ARG A 209 -45.42 -14.82 -12.32
C ARG A 209 -46.30 -15.61 -11.34
N ARG A 210 -46.13 -15.42 -10.03
CA ARG A 210 -46.95 -16.06 -9.00
C ARG A 210 -48.40 -15.59 -9.05
N ASP A 211 -48.60 -14.28 -9.20
CA ASP A 211 -49.94 -13.68 -9.29
C ASP A 211 -50.68 -14.15 -10.56
N PHE A 212 -49.95 -14.23 -11.69
CA PHE A 212 -50.49 -14.77 -12.92
C PHE A 212 -50.98 -16.22 -12.77
N VAL A 213 -50.12 -17.10 -12.22
CA VAL A 213 -50.47 -18.52 -11.98
C VAL A 213 -51.64 -18.65 -11.01
N ALA A 214 -51.70 -17.82 -9.95
CA ALA A 214 -52.77 -17.82 -9.00
C ALA A 214 -54.11 -17.41 -9.65
N ASN A 215 -54.08 -16.32 -10.42
CA ASN A 215 -55.28 -15.80 -11.12
C ASN A 215 -55.81 -16.80 -12.16
N VAL A 216 -54.92 -17.35 -13.00
CA VAL A 216 -55.30 -18.38 -13.98
C VAL A 216 -55.89 -19.62 -13.31
N SER A 217 -55.28 -20.05 -12.21
CA SER A 217 -55.76 -21.19 -11.41
C SER A 217 -57.14 -20.93 -10.81
N HIS A 218 -57.42 -19.68 -10.42
CA HIS A 218 -58.72 -19.28 -9.86
C HIS A 218 -59.81 -19.19 -10.95
N GLU A 219 -59.52 -18.64 -12.13
CA GLU A 219 -60.45 -18.55 -13.25
C GLU A 219 -60.78 -19.94 -13.82
N LEU A 220 -59.79 -20.84 -13.91
CA LEU A 220 -60.04 -22.20 -14.39
C LEU A 220 -60.83 -23.08 -13.39
N ARG A 221 -60.93 -22.63 -12.11
CA ARG A 221 -61.67 -23.32 -11.07
C ARG A 221 -63.13 -22.91 -10.97
N THR A 222 -63.54 -21.83 -11.65
CA THR A 222 -64.95 -21.38 -11.65
C THR A 222 -65.71 -22.24 -12.64
N PRO A 223 -66.49 -23.29 -12.21
CA PRO A 223 -67.33 -24.06 -13.14
C PRO A 223 -68.53 -23.19 -13.56
N LEU A 224 -68.91 -23.33 -14.85
CA LEU A 224 -70.20 -22.88 -15.36
C LEU A 224 -71.39 -23.45 -14.57
#